data_abe7ede88ac772a2a62de1f310b381b0
#
_entry.id   abe7ede88ac772a2a62de1f310b381b0
#
_cell.length_a   1.000
_cell.length_b   1.000
_cell.length_c   1.000
_cell.angle_alpha   90.00
_cell.angle_beta   90.00
_cell.angle_gamma   90.00
#
_symmetry.space_group_name_H-M   'P 1'
#
loop_
_entity.id
_entity.type
_entity.pdbx_description
1 polymer ?
#
loop_
_entity_poly.entity_id
_entity_poly.type
_entity_poly.pdbx_seq_one_letter_code
_entity_poly.pdbx_strand_id
1 'polypeptide(L)'
;MINELSILIPVYNDSAVALVSVLHSQAEAIDGLEYEILAIDDGSTNEAVIAENRAIDGLSHCRYVIDRHHDCRAAMRNNMTSKGKYEWHLMVDARLSLVYDDFLLRYLSSGAQRGEAVCGGVCVDGGADSARLYKENLRFRYEKFEEKNHSVEVRNRLPYNSFRTTNFFYHRSVLERVPYDERIKGYGYEDVMLGRAFRNNGIVVRHIDNPVAYTCFEGNAAYLKKIEEAMLTLHQFAGELKDYSPLLGMVGRLRSMHMLWLVRLFHRLFSG
;
A
#
# COMPACT_ATOMS: atom_id res chain seq x y z
N MET A 1 21.22 13.66 6.84
CA MET A 1 20.44 12.45 7.10
C MET A 1 19.25 12.86 7.95
N ILE A 2 18.06 12.34 7.69
CA ILE A 2 16.87 12.56 8.51
C ILE A 2 17.06 11.77 9.80
N ASN A 3 16.77 12.38 10.95
CA ASN A 3 17.04 11.83 12.28
C ASN A 3 15.79 11.69 13.17
N GLU A 4 14.60 11.84 12.57
CA GLU A 4 13.32 11.64 13.27
C GLU A 4 12.33 10.91 12.37
N LEU A 5 11.51 10.00 12.92
CA LEU A 5 10.63 9.16 12.11
C LEU A 5 9.42 8.63 12.88
N SER A 6 8.21 8.84 12.38
CA SER A 6 7.01 8.08 12.76
C SER A 6 6.75 6.96 11.74
N ILE A 7 6.81 5.71 12.18
CA ILE A 7 6.46 4.55 11.36
C ILE A 7 5.00 4.20 11.63
N LEU A 8 4.18 4.26 10.58
CA LEU A 8 2.72 4.11 10.64
C LEU A 8 2.31 2.81 9.96
N ILE A 9 1.76 1.88 10.73
CA ILE A 9 1.40 0.54 10.25
C ILE A 9 -0.12 0.36 10.39
N PRO A 10 -0.86 0.38 9.26
CA PRO A 10 -2.29 0.07 9.28
C PRO A 10 -2.54 -1.41 9.54
N VAL A 11 -3.42 -1.71 10.49
CA VAL A 11 -3.76 -3.08 10.91
C VAL A 11 -5.26 -3.32 10.76
N TYR A 12 -5.64 -4.46 10.17
CA TYR A 12 -6.99 -4.98 10.18
C TYR A 12 -7.00 -6.50 10.03
N ASN A 13 -7.31 -7.20 11.13
CA ASN A 13 -7.29 -8.66 11.21
C ASN A 13 -5.96 -9.33 10.80
N ASP A 14 -4.85 -8.61 10.96
CA ASP A 14 -3.50 -9.04 10.59
C ASP A 14 -2.53 -8.85 11.75
N SER A 15 -1.58 -9.76 11.93
CA SER A 15 -0.47 -9.57 12.85
C SER A 15 0.56 -8.59 12.29
N ALA A 16 0.92 -7.60 13.10
CA ALA A 16 1.98 -6.64 12.80
C ALA A 16 3.27 -6.93 13.60
N VAL A 17 3.25 -7.89 14.53
CA VAL A 17 4.32 -8.14 15.50
C VAL A 17 5.68 -8.37 14.84
N ALA A 18 5.73 -9.25 13.84
CA ALA A 18 6.97 -9.58 13.14
C ALA A 18 7.57 -8.36 12.42
N LEU A 19 6.74 -7.60 11.69
CA LEU A 19 7.17 -6.39 10.99
C LEU A 19 7.65 -5.32 11.97
N VAL A 20 6.89 -5.07 13.05
CA VAL A 20 7.25 -4.10 14.09
C VAL A 20 8.57 -4.47 14.75
N SER A 21 8.78 -5.76 15.09
CA SER A 21 10.01 -6.22 15.73
C SER A 21 11.25 -5.98 14.85
N VAL A 22 11.15 -6.22 13.54
CA VAL A 22 12.27 -5.97 12.62
C VAL A 22 12.52 -4.49 12.43
N LEU A 23 11.46 -3.68 12.26
CA LEU A 23 11.57 -2.22 12.14
C LEU A 23 12.15 -1.59 13.42
N HIS A 24 11.70 -2.06 14.58
CA HIS A 24 12.24 -1.64 15.89
C HIS A 24 13.73 -1.95 15.98
N SER A 25 14.16 -3.18 15.66
CA SER A 25 15.57 -3.56 15.68
C SER A 25 16.42 -2.70 14.74
N GLN A 26 15.93 -2.37 13.55
CA GLN A 26 16.64 -1.48 12.63
C GLN A 26 16.71 -0.05 13.15
N ALA A 27 15.64 0.46 13.77
CA ALA A 27 15.61 1.81 14.32
C ALA A 27 16.57 1.96 15.50
N GLU A 28 16.61 1.00 16.43
CA GLU A 28 17.55 0.95 17.56
C GLU A 28 19.03 0.90 17.12
N ALA A 29 19.30 0.33 15.94
CA ALA A 29 20.65 0.23 15.39
C ALA A 29 21.13 1.54 14.71
N ILE A 30 20.29 2.55 14.57
CA ILE A 30 20.63 3.83 13.93
C ILE A 30 20.92 4.88 14.99
N ASP A 31 22.19 5.22 15.16
CA ASP A 31 22.63 6.21 16.14
C ASP A 31 21.94 7.57 15.96
N GLY A 32 21.35 8.08 17.04
CA GLY A 32 20.72 9.40 17.09
C GLY A 32 19.39 9.51 16.34
N LEU A 33 18.76 8.40 15.93
CA LEU A 33 17.41 8.40 15.39
C LEU A 33 16.38 8.51 16.53
N GLU A 34 15.57 9.56 16.48
CA GLU A 34 14.33 9.62 17.26
C GLU A 34 13.19 8.99 16.48
N TYR A 35 12.51 8.00 17.05
CA TYR A 35 11.45 7.31 16.33
C TYR A 35 10.28 6.88 17.21
N GLU A 36 9.18 6.57 16.55
CA GLU A 36 8.06 5.81 17.09
C GLU A 36 7.53 4.83 16.04
N ILE A 37 6.94 3.74 16.50
CA ILE A 37 6.18 2.80 15.64
C ILE A 37 4.74 2.72 16.15
N LEU A 38 3.80 3.12 15.30
CA LEU A 38 2.37 3.10 15.59
C LEU A 38 1.68 2.04 14.72
N ALA A 39 1.34 0.91 15.32
CA ALA A 39 0.44 -0.07 14.71
C ALA A 39 -1.00 0.32 15.05
N ILE A 40 -1.73 0.86 14.07
CA ILE A 40 -3.09 1.38 14.27
C ILE A 40 -4.09 0.41 13.67
N ASP A 41 -4.92 -0.16 14.56
CA ASP A 41 -5.94 -1.16 14.25
C ASP A 41 -7.28 -0.49 13.95
N ASP A 42 -7.76 -0.68 12.72
CA ASP A 42 -9.02 -0.14 12.20
C ASP A 42 -10.24 -1.01 12.56
N GLY A 43 -10.25 -1.49 13.78
CA GLY A 43 -11.39 -2.26 14.32
C GLY A 43 -11.37 -3.73 13.93
N SER A 44 -10.24 -4.40 14.07
CA SER A 44 -10.14 -5.86 13.93
C SER A 44 -11.20 -6.59 14.74
N THR A 45 -11.70 -7.69 14.20
CA THR A 45 -12.70 -8.57 14.81
C THR A 45 -12.12 -9.91 15.26
N ASN A 46 -10.88 -10.21 14.86
CA ASN A 46 -10.17 -11.43 15.26
C ASN A 46 -9.45 -11.20 16.60
N GLU A 47 -10.07 -11.67 17.69
CA GLU A 47 -9.56 -11.51 19.06
C GLU A 47 -8.17 -12.12 19.26
N ALA A 48 -7.83 -13.22 18.56
CA ALA A 48 -6.51 -13.84 18.66
C ALA A 48 -5.41 -12.92 18.08
N VAL A 49 -5.69 -12.27 16.96
CA VAL A 49 -4.77 -11.31 16.32
C VAL A 49 -4.63 -10.05 17.17
N ILE A 50 -5.75 -9.56 17.74
CA ILE A 50 -5.73 -8.42 18.67
C ILE A 50 -4.85 -8.72 19.88
N ALA A 51 -5.03 -9.91 20.49
CA ALA A 51 -4.22 -10.34 21.62
C ALA A 51 -2.73 -10.47 21.27
N GLU A 52 -2.41 -11.03 20.09
CA GLU A 52 -1.04 -11.12 19.57
C GLU A 52 -0.40 -9.73 19.41
N ASN A 53 -1.11 -8.81 18.77
CA ASN A 53 -0.61 -7.46 18.51
C ASN A 53 -0.34 -6.65 19.80
N ARG A 54 -0.94 -6.99 20.94
CA ARG A 54 -0.63 -6.39 22.25
C ARG A 54 0.83 -6.56 22.67
N ALA A 55 1.54 -7.57 22.12
CA ALA A 55 2.97 -7.73 22.37
C ALA A 55 3.80 -6.53 21.88
N ILE A 56 3.29 -5.74 20.93
CA ILE A 56 3.92 -4.53 20.41
C ILE A 56 4.11 -3.49 21.52
N ASP A 57 3.16 -3.39 22.45
CA ASP A 57 3.24 -2.43 23.58
C ASP A 57 4.38 -2.74 24.57
N GLY A 58 4.99 -3.92 24.47
CA GLY A 58 6.18 -4.30 25.24
C GLY A 58 7.51 -3.81 24.68
N LEU A 59 7.54 -3.27 23.46
CA LEU A 59 8.73 -2.73 22.82
C LEU A 59 8.82 -1.22 23.08
N SER A 60 10.06 -0.71 23.31
CA SER A 60 10.31 0.73 23.45
C SER A 60 9.87 1.47 22.18
N HIS A 61 9.33 2.67 22.31
CA HIS A 61 8.90 3.52 21.18
C HIS A 61 7.81 2.90 20.28
N CYS A 62 7.21 1.76 20.66
CA CYS A 62 6.19 1.06 19.90
C CYS A 62 4.85 1.10 20.62
N ARG A 63 3.75 1.25 19.86
CA ARG A 63 2.38 1.20 20.40
C ARG A 63 1.44 0.51 19.45
N TYR A 64 0.56 -0.33 19.98
CA TYR A 64 -0.60 -0.87 19.30
C TYR A 64 -1.85 -0.12 19.75
N VAL A 65 -2.49 0.60 18.81
CA VAL A 65 -3.62 1.49 19.10
C VAL A 65 -4.85 0.98 18.34
N ILE A 66 -5.92 0.64 19.06
CA ILE A 66 -7.21 0.28 18.44
C ILE A 66 -8.00 1.58 18.25
N ASP A 67 -8.30 1.91 16.99
CA ASP A 67 -9.07 3.08 16.61
C ASP A 67 -10.20 2.66 15.65
N ARG A 68 -11.43 2.59 16.17
CA ARG A 68 -12.60 2.00 15.49
C ARG A 68 -13.48 3.03 14.76
N HIS A 69 -12.97 4.22 14.51
CA HIS A 69 -13.78 5.35 14.06
C HIS A 69 -13.64 5.68 12.57
N HIS A 70 -13.23 4.71 11.72
CA HIS A 70 -13.00 5.00 10.32
C HIS A 70 -14.03 4.33 9.41
N ASP A 71 -14.63 5.13 8.55
CA ASP A 71 -15.59 4.66 7.55
C ASP A 71 -14.91 3.96 6.35
N CYS A 72 -13.61 4.18 6.16
CA CYS A 72 -12.86 3.65 5.03
C CYS A 72 -11.35 3.75 5.23
N ARG A 73 -10.61 3.03 4.41
CA ARG A 73 -9.13 3.02 4.42
C ARG A 73 -8.51 4.40 4.23
N ALA A 74 -9.12 5.25 3.40
CA ALA A 74 -8.66 6.62 3.17
C ALA A 74 -8.73 7.43 4.46
N ALA A 75 -9.86 7.42 5.16
CA ALA A 75 -10.06 8.12 6.43
C ALA A 75 -9.09 7.62 7.51
N MET A 76 -8.89 6.30 7.60
CA MET A 76 -7.95 5.70 8.52
C MET A 76 -6.51 6.19 8.25
N ARG A 77 -6.03 6.17 7.01
CA ARG A 77 -4.67 6.64 6.65
C ARG A 77 -4.49 8.15 6.88
N ASN A 78 -5.52 8.97 6.61
CA ASN A 78 -5.49 10.39 6.97
C ASN A 78 -5.35 10.59 8.48
N ASN A 79 -6.12 9.86 9.27
CA ASN A 79 -6.04 9.91 10.73
C ASN A 79 -4.68 9.43 11.27
N MET A 80 -4.10 8.37 10.68
CA MET A 80 -2.75 7.91 11.04
C MET A 80 -1.70 9.00 10.90
N THR A 81 -1.73 9.75 9.79
CA THR A 81 -0.81 10.87 9.57
C THR A 81 -0.93 11.93 10.68
N SER A 82 -2.12 12.21 11.16
CA SER A 82 -2.31 13.17 12.26
C SER A 82 -1.80 12.68 13.63
N LYS A 83 -1.68 11.35 13.82
CA LYS A 83 -1.21 10.73 15.07
C LYS A 83 0.31 10.60 15.18
N GLY A 84 1.02 10.66 14.07
CA GLY A 84 2.48 10.61 14.06
C GLY A 84 3.09 11.81 14.81
N LYS A 85 4.03 11.55 15.70
CA LYS A 85 4.72 12.56 16.53
C LYS A 85 5.70 13.39 15.72
N TYR A 86 6.43 12.75 14.82
CA TYR A 86 7.54 13.35 14.08
C TYR A 86 7.09 13.91 12.72
N GLU A 87 7.93 14.74 12.11
CA GLU A 87 7.63 15.36 10.81
C GLU A 87 7.77 14.38 9.64
N TRP A 88 8.67 13.40 9.75
CA TRP A 88 8.87 12.38 8.72
C TRP A 88 8.09 11.12 9.05
N HIS A 89 7.37 10.62 8.06
CA HIS A 89 6.53 9.44 8.18
C HIS A 89 6.96 8.36 7.20
N LEU A 90 6.90 7.12 7.65
CA LEU A 90 6.97 5.93 6.83
C LEU A 90 5.68 5.14 7.00
N MET A 91 4.92 4.95 5.92
CA MET A 91 3.74 4.10 5.92
C MET A 91 4.09 2.75 5.30
N VAL A 92 3.84 1.66 6.05
CA VAL A 92 4.08 0.27 5.62
C VAL A 92 2.92 -0.61 6.07
N ASP A 93 2.34 -1.40 5.16
CA ASP A 93 1.23 -2.31 5.50
C ASP A 93 1.71 -3.50 6.35
N ALA A 94 0.90 -3.96 7.32
CA ALA A 94 1.26 -4.94 8.33
C ALA A 94 1.70 -6.32 7.80
N ARG A 95 1.18 -6.77 6.65
CA ARG A 95 1.40 -8.13 6.09
C ARG A 95 2.67 -8.28 5.25
N LEU A 96 3.61 -7.38 5.41
CA LEU A 96 4.80 -7.31 4.56
C LEU A 96 6.04 -7.72 5.32
N SER A 97 7.02 -8.22 4.58
CA SER A 97 8.36 -8.49 5.09
C SER A 97 9.35 -7.51 4.49
N LEU A 98 10.35 -7.09 5.26
CA LEU A 98 11.42 -6.26 4.75
C LEU A 98 12.39 -7.12 3.91
N VAL A 99 12.87 -6.56 2.79
CA VAL A 99 13.84 -7.24 1.91
C VAL A 99 15.28 -6.95 2.35
N TYR A 100 15.51 -5.75 2.89
CA TYR A 100 16.84 -5.30 3.26
C TYR A 100 16.99 -5.07 4.75
N ASP A 101 18.13 -5.46 5.31
CA ASP A 101 18.46 -5.23 6.71
C ASP A 101 18.74 -3.74 7.02
N ASP A 102 18.97 -2.93 6.00
CA ASP A 102 19.18 -1.47 6.08
C ASP A 102 17.97 -0.66 5.55
N PHE A 103 16.76 -1.26 5.57
CA PHE A 103 15.54 -0.69 5.00
C PHE A 103 15.23 0.74 5.52
N LEU A 104 15.31 0.98 6.83
CA LEU A 104 15.09 2.31 7.39
C LEU A 104 16.20 3.29 6.98
N LEU A 105 17.44 2.86 7.02
CA LEU A 105 18.60 3.69 6.66
C LEU A 105 18.52 4.15 5.21
N ARG A 106 18.05 3.31 4.29
CA ARG A 106 17.83 3.67 2.88
C ARG A 106 16.85 4.82 2.71
N TYR A 107 15.77 4.87 3.49
CA TYR A 107 14.85 6.00 3.48
C TYR A 107 15.45 7.26 4.11
N LEU A 108 16.03 7.15 5.30
CA LEU A 108 16.59 8.28 6.03
C LEU A 108 17.75 8.95 5.29
N SER A 109 18.50 8.19 4.47
CA SER A 109 19.61 8.66 3.63
C SER A 109 19.21 8.96 2.18
N SER A 110 17.94 8.80 1.80
CA SER A 110 17.46 8.94 0.42
C SER A 110 17.54 10.37 -0.15
N GLY A 111 17.83 11.37 0.69
CA GLY A 111 17.80 12.78 0.31
C GLY A 111 16.39 13.30 0.04
N ALA A 112 15.36 12.70 0.68
CA ALA A 112 13.97 13.11 0.53
C ALA A 112 13.75 14.58 0.92
N GLN A 113 12.91 15.27 0.15
CA GLN A 113 12.54 16.66 0.37
C GLN A 113 11.11 16.75 0.93
N ARG A 114 10.79 17.85 1.65
CA ARG A 114 9.47 18.03 2.27
C ARG A 114 8.28 17.94 1.31
N GLY A 115 8.47 18.25 0.03
CA GLY A 115 7.44 18.16 -1.01
C GLY A 115 7.41 16.85 -1.78
N GLU A 116 8.12 15.82 -1.32
CA GLU A 116 8.24 14.52 -2.00
C GLU A 116 7.53 13.39 -1.25
N ALA A 117 7.01 12.44 -2.04
CA ALA A 117 6.65 11.10 -1.61
C ALA A 117 7.66 10.10 -2.20
N VAL A 118 8.46 9.44 -1.37
CA VAL A 118 9.49 8.49 -1.79
C VAL A 118 8.97 7.06 -1.60
N CYS A 119 8.87 6.29 -2.69
CA CYS A 119 8.28 4.96 -2.71
C CYS A 119 9.34 3.88 -2.88
N GLY A 120 9.42 2.94 -1.95
CA GLY A 120 10.38 1.83 -2.00
C GLY A 120 10.00 0.73 -3.00
N GLY A 121 8.69 0.56 -3.22
CA GLY A 121 8.16 -0.49 -4.08
C GLY A 121 7.84 -1.78 -3.34
N VAL A 122 7.49 -2.80 -4.12
CA VAL A 122 7.12 -4.12 -3.63
C VAL A 122 7.78 -5.21 -4.48
N CYS A 123 7.99 -6.37 -3.92
CA CYS A 123 8.32 -7.60 -4.62
C CYS A 123 7.45 -8.76 -4.14
N VAL A 124 7.58 -9.93 -4.75
CA VAL A 124 6.72 -11.08 -4.48
C VAL A 124 7.60 -12.26 -4.07
N ASP A 125 7.44 -12.71 -2.85
CA ASP A 125 8.15 -13.86 -2.33
C ASP A 125 7.17 -14.94 -1.84
N GLY A 126 7.15 -16.06 -2.53
CA GLY A 126 6.37 -17.26 -2.16
C GLY A 126 7.18 -18.29 -1.40
N GLY A 127 8.45 -18.02 -1.14
CA GLY A 127 9.36 -18.95 -0.49
C GLY A 127 9.41 -20.31 -1.20
N ALA A 128 9.51 -21.38 -0.42
CA ALA A 128 9.49 -22.75 -0.91
C ALA A 128 8.17 -23.15 -1.62
N ASP A 129 7.07 -22.44 -1.34
CA ASP A 129 5.74 -22.70 -1.89
C ASP A 129 5.48 -22.00 -3.25
N SER A 130 6.43 -21.24 -3.79
CA SER A 130 6.23 -20.42 -5.00
C SER A 130 5.62 -21.20 -6.17
N ALA A 131 6.09 -22.42 -6.43
CA ALA A 131 5.59 -23.25 -7.53
C ALA A 131 4.13 -23.69 -7.32
N ARG A 132 3.75 -24.03 -6.09
CA ARG A 132 2.37 -24.37 -5.71
C ARG A 132 1.47 -23.15 -5.78
N LEU A 133 1.89 -22.02 -5.19
CA LEU A 133 1.17 -20.76 -5.19
C LEU A 133 0.90 -20.27 -6.63
N TYR A 134 1.88 -20.40 -7.53
CA TYR A 134 1.69 -20.00 -8.93
C TYR A 134 0.58 -20.79 -9.63
N LYS A 135 0.39 -22.07 -9.27
CA LYS A 135 -0.66 -22.91 -9.84
C LYS A 135 -2.04 -22.65 -9.20
N GLU A 136 -2.08 -22.46 -7.90
CA GLU A 136 -3.29 -22.56 -7.09
C GLU A 136 -3.84 -21.22 -6.60
N ASN A 137 -2.99 -20.16 -6.53
CA ASN A 137 -3.38 -18.87 -5.94
C ASN A 137 -3.41 -17.76 -6.99
N LEU A 138 -4.59 -17.17 -7.21
CA LEU A 138 -4.80 -16.12 -8.21
C LEU A 138 -4.07 -14.82 -7.85
N ARG A 139 -4.03 -14.46 -6.56
CA ARG A 139 -3.33 -13.25 -6.10
C ARG A 139 -1.83 -13.36 -6.34
N PHE A 140 -1.21 -14.49 -5.96
CA PHE A 140 0.19 -14.72 -6.20
C PHE A 140 0.55 -14.66 -7.69
N ARG A 141 -0.25 -15.34 -8.53
CA ARG A 141 -0.07 -15.34 -9.99
C ARG A 141 -0.14 -13.93 -10.58
N TYR A 142 -1.11 -13.14 -10.14
CA TYR A 142 -1.26 -11.75 -10.57
C TYR A 142 -0.05 -10.91 -10.19
N GLU A 143 0.37 -10.94 -8.92
CA GLU A 143 1.52 -10.17 -8.44
C GLU A 143 2.82 -10.58 -9.13
N LYS A 144 3.03 -11.88 -9.37
CA LYS A 144 4.17 -12.38 -10.15
C LYS A 144 4.14 -11.90 -11.61
N PHE A 145 2.99 -11.83 -12.21
CA PHE A 145 2.85 -11.28 -13.56
C PHE A 145 3.18 -9.78 -13.60
N GLU A 146 2.78 -9.03 -12.59
CA GLU A 146 3.03 -7.60 -12.47
C GLU A 146 4.47 -7.26 -12.04
N GLU A 147 5.24 -8.21 -11.52
CA GLU A 147 6.60 -8.01 -10.99
C GLU A 147 7.56 -7.36 -12.01
N LYS A 148 7.35 -7.61 -13.31
CA LYS A 148 8.06 -6.93 -14.41
C LYS A 148 7.93 -5.40 -14.41
N ASN A 149 6.87 -4.88 -13.76
CA ASN A 149 6.57 -3.46 -13.65
C ASN A 149 7.12 -2.87 -12.34
N HIS A 150 7.76 -3.67 -11.48
CA HIS A 150 8.18 -3.26 -10.14
C HIS A 150 9.60 -2.69 -10.07
N SER A 151 10.40 -2.76 -11.17
CA SER A 151 11.74 -2.15 -11.14
C SER A 151 11.66 -0.63 -10.98
N VAL A 152 12.69 -0.06 -10.36
CA VAL A 152 12.78 1.39 -10.09
C VAL A 152 12.68 2.20 -11.38
N GLU A 153 13.35 1.74 -12.45
CA GLU A 153 13.38 2.40 -13.75
C GLU A 153 11.99 2.44 -14.37
N VAL A 154 11.24 1.33 -14.32
CA VAL A 154 9.87 1.27 -14.83
C VAL A 154 8.95 2.16 -14.02
N ARG A 155 9.05 2.10 -12.69
CA ARG A 155 8.22 2.92 -11.80
C ARG A 155 8.46 4.42 -11.98
N ASN A 156 9.70 4.86 -12.18
CA ASN A 156 10.03 6.28 -12.40
C ASN A 156 9.64 6.80 -13.79
N ARG A 157 9.32 5.95 -14.76
CA ARG A 157 8.78 6.40 -16.08
C ARG A 157 7.35 6.95 -15.94
N LEU A 158 6.55 6.36 -15.04
CA LEU A 158 5.18 6.77 -14.74
C LEU A 158 4.97 6.85 -13.22
N PRO A 159 5.64 7.79 -12.53
CA PRO A 159 5.79 7.76 -11.08
C PRO A 159 4.45 7.82 -10.34
N TYR A 160 3.50 8.59 -10.83
CA TYR A 160 2.18 8.72 -10.21
C TYR A 160 1.25 7.52 -10.45
N ASN A 161 1.41 6.83 -11.60
CA ASN A 161 0.65 5.61 -11.91
C ASN A 161 1.21 4.38 -11.17
N SER A 162 2.49 4.41 -10.84
CA SER A 162 3.19 3.35 -10.11
C SER A 162 3.20 3.58 -8.59
N PHE A 163 2.59 4.67 -8.13
CA PHE A 163 2.49 5.01 -6.72
C PHE A 163 1.64 3.96 -5.97
N ARG A 164 2.15 3.50 -4.83
CA ARG A 164 1.45 2.60 -3.91
C ARG A 164 1.71 3.06 -2.48
N THR A 165 0.67 3.11 -1.67
CA THR A 165 0.75 3.51 -0.25
C THR A 165 1.26 2.40 0.66
N THR A 166 1.42 1.20 0.11
CA THR A 166 1.90 0.00 0.80
C THR A 166 3.29 0.17 1.43
N ASN A 167 4.13 1.02 0.82
CA ASN A 167 5.51 1.28 1.25
C ASN A 167 5.97 2.63 0.73
N PHE A 168 5.72 3.71 1.50
CA PHE A 168 6.19 5.04 1.11
C PHE A 168 6.58 5.92 2.30
N PHE A 169 7.58 6.76 2.06
CA PHE A 169 8.19 7.67 3.00
C PHE A 169 7.92 9.11 2.58
N TYR A 170 7.51 9.97 3.49
CA TYR A 170 7.10 11.33 3.19
C TYR A 170 7.21 12.25 4.40
N HIS A 171 7.33 13.56 4.16
CA HIS A 171 7.12 14.56 5.21
C HIS A 171 5.62 14.77 5.43
N ARG A 172 5.16 14.87 6.69
CA ARG A 172 3.72 14.95 7.06
C ARG A 172 2.95 16.01 6.26
N SER A 173 3.59 17.14 5.92
CA SER A 173 2.97 18.20 5.12
C SER A 173 2.48 17.75 3.74
N VAL A 174 2.95 16.61 3.22
CA VAL A 174 2.49 16.04 1.95
C VAL A 174 1.04 15.60 2.07
N LEU A 175 0.69 14.81 3.07
CA LEU A 175 -0.69 14.35 3.29
C LEU A 175 -1.56 15.39 4.00
N GLU A 176 -0.99 16.31 4.78
CA GLU A 176 -1.74 17.46 5.29
C GLU A 176 -2.23 18.37 4.14
N ARG A 177 -1.42 18.55 3.11
CA ARG A 177 -1.76 19.34 1.92
C ARG A 177 -2.62 18.57 0.92
N VAL A 178 -2.36 17.29 0.73
CA VAL A 178 -3.03 16.44 -0.26
C VAL A 178 -3.41 15.11 0.41
N PRO A 179 -4.52 15.08 1.19
CA PRO A 179 -4.97 13.88 1.88
C PRO A 179 -5.54 12.84 0.91
N TYR A 180 -5.72 11.63 1.40
CA TYR A 180 -6.49 10.60 0.71
C TYR A 180 -7.93 11.04 0.49
N ASP A 181 -8.50 10.63 -0.63
CA ASP A 181 -9.89 10.93 -1.00
C ASP A 181 -10.87 10.00 -0.25
N GLU A 182 -11.51 10.52 0.78
CA GLU A 182 -12.45 9.77 1.62
C GLU A 182 -13.79 9.47 0.92
N ARG A 183 -14.01 9.93 -0.30
CA ARG A 183 -15.15 9.50 -1.13
C ARG A 183 -15.02 8.03 -1.54
N ILE A 184 -13.79 7.47 -1.54
CA ILE A 184 -13.53 6.06 -1.82
C ILE A 184 -13.84 5.25 -0.56
N LYS A 185 -15.04 4.69 -0.50
CA LYS A 185 -15.48 3.85 0.63
C LYS A 185 -15.18 2.37 0.43
N GLY A 186 -15.11 1.90 -0.81
CA GLY A 186 -14.80 0.52 -1.18
C GLY A 186 -13.30 0.21 -1.25
N TYR A 187 -12.99 -1.02 -1.64
CA TYR A 187 -11.62 -1.46 -1.86
C TYR A 187 -11.07 -0.96 -3.20
N GLY A 188 -9.80 -0.56 -3.20
CA GLY A 188 -8.99 -0.31 -4.39
C GLY A 188 -9.10 1.10 -4.96
N TYR A 189 -8.09 1.45 -5.74
CA TYR A 189 -7.90 2.74 -6.40
C TYR A 189 -7.62 3.95 -5.48
N GLU A 190 -7.59 3.80 -4.16
CA GLU A 190 -7.19 4.85 -3.24
C GLU A 190 -5.77 5.37 -3.52
N ASP A 191 -4.85 4.47 -3.84
CA ASP A 191 -3.46 4.79 -4.20
C ASP A 191 -3.39 5.56 -5.53
N VAL A 192 -4.15 5.10 -6.52
CA VAL A 192 -4.19 5.72 -7.86
C VAL A 192 -4.78 7.13 -7.78
N MET A 193 -5.85 7.31 -6.99
CA MET A 193 -6.45 8.63 -6.76
C MET A 193 -5.50 9.55 -6.02
N LEU A 194 -4.76 9.05 -5.04
CA LEU A 194 -3.76 9.84 -4.33
C LEU A 194 -2.59 10.22 -5.25
N GLY A 195 -2.08 9.27 -6.05
CA GLY A 195 -1.05 9.55 -7.05
C GLY A 195 -1.47 10.62 -8.06
N ARG A 196 -2.72 10.55 -8.53
CA ARG A 196 -3.32 11.61 -9.37
C ARG A 196 -3.40 12.96 -8.63
N ALA A 197 -3.83 12.95 -7.37
CA ALA A 197 -3.90 14.15 -6.55
C ALA A 197 -2.52 14.76 -6.33
N PHE A 198 -1.50 13.96 -6.07
CA PHE A 198 -0.10 14.41 -5.97
C PHE A 198 0.36 15.11 -7.24
N ARG A 199 0.13 14.49 -8.41
CA ARG A 199 0.46 15.11 -9.71
C ARG A 199 -0.20 16.48 -9.88
N ASN A 200 -1.49 16.56 -9.59
CA ASN A 200 -2.27 17.79 -9.78
C ASN A 200 -1.88 18.92 -8.80
N ASN A 201 -1.29 18.56 -7.66
CA ASN A 201 -0.87 19.51 -6.62
C ASN A 201 0.65 19.71 -6.56
N GLY A 202 1.41 19.19 -7.53
CA GLY A 202 2.86 19.38 -7.59
C GLY A 202 3.65 18.70 -6.48
N ILE A 203 3.11 17.64 -5.87
CA ILE A 203 3.87 16.73 -5.01
C ILE A 203 4.69 15.81 -5.91
N VAL A 204 6.00 15.77 -5.69
CA VAL A 204 6.89 14.91 -6.46
C VAL A 204 6.82 13.47 -5.93
N VAL A 205 6.60 12.51 -6.81
CA VAL A 205 6.71 11.07 -6.48
C VAL A 205 8.01 10.54 -7.06
N ARG A 206 8.86 10.01 -6.20
CA ARG A 206 10.14 9.41 -6.56
C ARG A 206 10.20 7.96 -6.07
N HIS A 207 10.62 7.06 -6.94
CA HIS A 207 10.80 5.66 -6.61
C HIS A 207 12.27 5.32 -6.40
N ILE A 208 12.56 4.57 -5.33
CA ILE A 208 13.87 4.05 -4.97
C ILE A 208 13.85 2.53 -4.88
N ASP A 209 15.02 1.90 -4.85
CA ASP A 209 15.13 0.46 -4.62
C ASP A 209 15.15 0.18 -3.11
N ASN A 210 13.94 0.07 -2.54
CA ASN A 210 13.74 -0.28 -1.14
C ASN A 210 12.43 -1.07 -0.95
N PRO A 211 12.28 -2.22 -1.67
CA PRO A 211 11.02 -2.95 -1.68
C PRO A 211 10.72 -3.63 -0.35
N VAL A 212 9.42 -3.84 -0.14
CA VAL A 212 8.88 -4.81 0.81
C VAL A 212 8.33 -6.01 0.07
N ALA A 213 8.33 -7.18 0.69
CA ALA A 213 7.88 -8.43 0.07
C ALA A 213 6.45 -8.79 0.48
N TYR A 214 5.62 -9.11 -0.50
CA TYR A 214 4.40 -9.87 -0.27
C TYR A 214 4.77 -11.33 -0.02
N THR A 215 4.54 -11.81 1.20
CA THR A 215 4.82 -13.20 1.62
C THR A 215 3.55 -13.99 1.95
N CYS A 216 2.43 -13.28 2.16
CA CYS A 216 1.13 -13.86 2.48
C CYS A 216 0.10 -13.52 1.39
N PHE A 217 -0.62 -14.54 0.93
CA PHE A 217 -1.60 -14.41 -0.15
C PHE A 217 -2.94 -14.95 0.30
N GLU A 218 -3.96 -14.11 0.22
CA GLU A 218 -5.34 -14.51 0.51
C GLU A 218 -5.84 -15.58 -0.44
N GLY A 219 -6.84 -16.36 0.00
CA GLY A 219 -7.50 -17.36 -0.84
C GLY A 219 -8.26 -16.75 -2.01
N ASN A 220 -8.44 -17.53 -3.09
CA ASN A 220 -9.01 -17.07 -4.34
C ASN A 220 -10.38 -16.40 -4.20
N ALA A 221 -11.27 -16.92 -3.34
CA ALA A 221 -12.59 -16.33 -3.12
C ALA A 221 -12.51 -14.92 -2.52
N ALA A 222 -11.65 -14.72 -1.52
CA ALA A 222 -11.44 -13.41 -0.91
C ALA A 222 -10.79 -12.43 -1.90
N TYR A 223 -9.85 -12.90 -2.71
CA TYR A 223 -9.21 -12.09 -3.74
C TYR A 223 -10.21 -11.65 -4.82
N LEU A 224 -11.05 -12.56 -5.33
CA LEU A 224 -12.08 -12.24 -6.33
C LEU A 224 -13.08 -11.21 -5.80
N LYS A 225 -13.51 -11.34 -4.54
CA LYS A 225 -14.37 -10.33 -3.91
C LYS A 225 -13.72 -8.95 -3.89
N LYS A 226 -12.43 -8.87 -3.57
CA LYS A 226 -11.68 -7.59 -3.62
C LYS A 226 -11.60 -7.02 -5.04
N ILE A 227 -11.43 -7.87 -6.05
CA ILE A 227 -11.45 -7.43 -7.46
C ILE A 227 -12.82 -6.87 -7.84
N GLU A 228 -13.92 -7.51 -7.44
CA GLU A 228 -15.28 -7.01 -7.69
C GLU A 228 -15.49 -5.64 -7.03
N GLU A 229 -15.10 -5.47 -5.77
CA GLU A 229 -15.17 -4.18 -5.07
C GLU A 229 -14.32 -3.12 -5.79
N ALA A 230 -13.09 -3.45 -6.21
CA ALA A 230 -12.22 -2.55 -6.95
C ALA A 230 -12.83 -2.13 -8.30
N MET A 231 -13.54 -3.04 -8.99
CA MET A 231 -14.24 -2.71 -10.24
C MET A 231 -15.41 -1.74 -10.01
N LEU A 232 -16.14 -1.87 -8.90
CA LEU A 232 -17.19 -0.92 -8.52
C LEU A 232 -16.60 0.47 -8.24
N THR A 233 -15.50 0.54 -7.49
CA THR A 233 -14.75 1.79 -7.24
C THR A 233 -14.28 2.41 -8.56
N LEU A 234 -13.68 1.62 -9.44
CA LEU A 234 -13.23 2.08 -10.76
C LEU A 234 -14.39 2.63 -11.61
N HIS A 235 -15.55 1.98 -11.57
CA HIS A 235 -16.74 2.43 -12.28
C HIS A 235 -17.24 3.77 -11.74
N GLN A 236 -17.32 3.90 -10.41
CA GLN A 236 -17.76 5.11 -9.73
C GLN A 236 -16.89 6.31 -10.08
N PHE A 237 -15.57 6.14 -10.13
CA PHE A 237 -14.61 7.21 -10.39
C PHE A 237 -14.02 7.19 -11.82
N ALA A 238 -14.73 6.54 -12.77
CA ALA A 238 -14.22 6.34 -14.14
C ALA A 238 -13.81 7.64 -14.84
N GLY A 239 -14.55 8.74 -14.61
CA GLY A 239 -14.22 10.05 -15.18
C GLY A 239 -12.89 10.62 -14.67
N GLU A 240 -12.56 10.37 -13.41
CA GLU A 240 -11.33 10.84 -12.79
C GLU A 240 -10.12 9.93 -13.04
N LEU A 241 -10.37 8.63 -13.25
CA LEU A 241 -9.35 7.58 -13.39
C LEU A 241 -9.03 7.17 -14.83
N LYS A 242 -9.69 7.76 -15.84
CA LYS A 242 -9.57 7.33 -17.25
C LYS A 242 -8.12 7.30 -17.77
N ASP A 243 -7.29 8.24 -17.35
CA ASP A 243 -5.90 8.38 -17.79
C ASP A 243 -4.92 7.57 -16.90
N TYR A 244 -5.43 6.95 -15.83
CA TYR A 244 -4.66 6.16 -14.86
C TYR A 244 -5.01 4.67 -14.88
N SER A 245 -6.05 4.26 -15.60
CA SER A 245 -6.49 2.87 -15.71
C SER A 245 -6.44 2.38 -17.15
N PRO A 246 -5.53 1.45 -17.50
CA PRO A 246 -5.51 0.80 -18.81
C PRO A 246 -6.84 0.11 -19.16
N LEU A 247 -7.53 -0.41 -18.14
CA LEU A 247 -8.83 -1.07 -18.30
C LEU A 247 -9.89 -0.09 -18.82
N LEU A 248 -9.99 1.11 -18.25
CA LEU A 248 -10.90 2.14 -18.75
C LEU A 248 -10.58 2.57 -20.18
N GLY A 249 -9.28 2.68 -20.51
CA GLY A 249 -8.85 2.95 -21.88
C GLY A 249 -9.26 1.86 -22.86
N MET A 250 -9.16 0.58 -22.47
CA MET A 250 -9.62 -0.55 -23.27
C MET A 250 -11.13 -0.54 -23.45
N VAL A 251 -11.90 -0.37 -22.38
CA VAL A 251 -13.37 -0.29 -22.40
C VAL A 251 -13.83 0.87 -23.29
N GLY A 252 -13.17 2.03 -23.18
CA GLY A 252 -13.44 3.19 -24.02
C GLY A 252 -13.26 2.89 -25.53
N ARG A 253 -12.16 2.21 -25.89
CA ARG A 253 -11.92 1.76 -27.28
C ARG A 253 -12.95 0.77 -27.77
N LEU A 254 -13.30 -0.25 -26.98
CA LEU A 254 -14.34 -1.22 -27.34
C LEU A 254 -15.70 -0.55 -27.51
N ARG A 255 -16.01 0.46 -26.69
CA ARG A 255 -17.24 1.25 -26.80
C ARG A 255 -17.27 2.07 -28.11
N SER A 256 -16.18 2.76 -28.45
CA SER A 256 -16.09 3.56 -29.69
C SER A 256 -16.18 2.70 -30.96
N MET A 257 -15.71 1.44 -30.89
CA MET A 257 -15.82 0.46 -31.98
C MET A 257 -17.15 -0.32 -31.98
N HIS A 258 -18.07 0.00 -31.09
CA HIS A 258 -19.33 -0.75 -30.87
C HIS A 258 -19.13 -2.25 -30.56
N MET A 259 -17.99 -2.63 -29.97
CA MET A 259 -17.58 -4.02 -29.72
C MET A 259 -17.83 -4.50 -28.28
N LEU A 260 -18.54 -3.75 -27.43
CA LEU A 260 -18.86 -4.17 -26.05
C LEU A 260 -19.66 -5.48 -25.96
N TRP A 261 -20.37 -5.84 -27.04
CA TRP A 261 -21.06 -7.12 -27.11
C TRP A 261 -20.12 -8.33 -27.06
N LEU A 262 -18.86 -8.19 -27.53
CA LEU A 262 -17.84 -9.24 -27.41
C LEU A 262 -17.56 -9.57 -25.94
N VAL A 263 -17.46 -8.59 -25.07
CA VAL A 263 -17.25 -8.81 -23.64
C VAL A 263 -18.39 -9.63 -23.05
N ARG A 264 -19.64 -9.35 -23.44
CA ARG A 264 -20.82 -10.11 -23.01
C ARG A 264 -20.82 -11.53 -23.56
N LEU A 265 -20.37 -11.70 -24.80
CA LEU A 265 -20.26 -13.02 -25.43
C LEU A 265 -19.20 -13.87 -24.71
N PHE A 266 -18.01 -13.33 -24.48
CA PHE A 266 -16.96 -14.01 -23.72
C PHE A 266 -17.42 -14.36 -22.30
N HIS A 267 -18.06 -13.45 -21.60
CA HIS A 267 -18.61 -13.74 -20.28
C HIS A 267 -19.55 -14.94 -20.31
N ARG A 268 -20.49 -14.99 -21.26
CA ARG A 268 -21.44 -16.14 -21.40
C ARG A 268 -20.76 -17.47 -21.74
N LEU A 269 -19.66 -17.45 -22.49
CA LEU A 269 -18.94 -18.66 -22.89
C LEU A 269 -18.04 -19.23 -21.77
N PHE A 270 -17.61 -18.41 -20.83
CA PHE A 270 -16.66 -18.81 -19.78
C PHE A 270 -17.22 -18.74 -18.35
N SER A 271 -18.49 -18.37 -18.16
CA SER A 271 -19.19 -18.31 -16.87
C SER A 271 -20.14 -19.51 -16.65
N GLY A 272 -20.09 -20.54 -17.52
CA GLY A 272 -20.88 -21.75 -17.40
C GLY A 272 -20.21 -22.86 -16.62
#